data_ee541fba82268bc47fe6a22b3831a3f0
#
_entry.id   ee541fba82268bc47fe6a22b3831a3f0
#
_cell.length_a   1.000
_cell.length_b   1.000
_cell.length_c   1.000
_cell.angle_alpha   90.00
_cell.angle_beta   90.00
_cell.angle_gamma   90.00
#
_symmetry.space_group_name_H-M   'P 1'
#
loop_
_entity.id
_entity.type
_entity.pdbx_description
1 polymer ?
#
loop_
_entity_poly.entity_id
_entity_poly.type
_entity_poly.pdbx_seq_one_letter_code
_entity_poly.pdbx_strand_id
1 'polypeptide(L)'
;MTLAEQYIAFKTIVIKEVLRFSRIWVQTIIPPVITMSLYFVIFGNLIGSQIGDMGGFRYMDYIVPGLIMMSVITNSYANVVSSFYGCKFHHHIEEMLVSPLPNYLIVLGFISGGIARGLAVGATVTVVSMLFTRLPLHSIPVIVSTVVLTSALFSLAGLINAVFAKSFDDISIVPTFVLTPLTYLGGVFYTIQMLPDFWQQVSHINPILYMVNTFRYGFLGISDINISLSYVIIIGFVLMLYGYALYLLRIGHGIRR
;
A
#
# COMPACT_ATOMS: atom_id res chain seq x y z
N MET A 1 8.61 29.87 -8.85
CA MET A 1 7.88 29.82 -7.54
C MET A 1 8.85 29.96 -6.38
N THR A 2 8.52 30.77 -5.41
CA THR A 2 9.23 30.85 -4.12
C THR A 2 8.97 29.60 -3.29
N LEU A 3 9.81 29.32 -2.27
CA LEU A 3 9.61 28.18 -1.37
C LEU A 3 8.26 28.25 -0.63
N ALA A 4 7.81 29.46 -0.29
CA ALA A 4 6.52 29.67 0.36
C ALA A 4 5.33 29.27 -0.56
N GLU A 5 5.38 29.65 -1.84
CA GLU A 5 4.37 29.27 -2.83
C GLU A 5 4.36 27.75 -3.08
N GLN A 6 5.54 27.12 -3.14
CA GLN A 6 5.65 25.66 -3.26
C GLN A 6 5.03 24.93 -2.06
N TYR A 7 5.28 25.43 -0.86
CA TYR A 7 4.68 24.86 0.37
C TYR A 7 3.15 25.00 0.36
N ILE A 8 2.63 26.17 -0.04
CA ILE A 8 1.17 26.41 -0.12
C ILE A 8 0.55 25.46 -1.14
N ALA A 9 1.15 25.33 -2.33
CA ALA A 9 0.67 24.44 -3.38
C ALA A 9 0.68 22.96 -2.93
N PHE A 10 1.77 22.50 -2.34
CA PHE A 10 1.86 21.14 -1.77
C PHE A 10 0.79 20.90 -0.71
N LYS A 11 0.67 21.80 0.26
CA LYS A 11 -0.34 21.73 1.33
C LYS A 11 -1.76 21.66 0.75
N THR A 12 -2.04 22.42 -0.29
CA THR A 12 -3.35 22.43 -0.96
C THR A 12 -3.68 21.07 -1.58
N ILE A 13 -2.72 20.46 -2.30
CA ILE A 13 -2.90 19.12 -2.89
C ILE A 13 -3.12 18.08 -1.78
N VAL A 14 -2.31 18.11 -0.73
CA VAL A 14 -2.44 17.17 0.40
C VAL A 14 -3.81 17.29 1.07
N ILE A 15 -4.23 18.52 1.39
CA ILE A 15 -5.55 18.76 2.01
C ILE A 15 -6.67 18.26 1.10
N LYS A 16 -6.62 18.57 -0.20
CA LYS A 16 -7.59 18.08 -1.19
C LYS A 16 -7.67 16.55 -1.17
N GLU A 17 -6.54 15.86 -1.20
CA GLU A 17 -6.49 14.39 -1.22
C GLU A 17 -7.01 13.77 0.07
N VAL A 18 -6.65 14.34 1.23
CA VAL A 18 -7.14 13.89 2.55
C VAL A 18 -8.65 14.12 2.66
N LEU A 19 -9.14 15.30 2.33
CA LEU A 19 -10.57 15.60 2.38
C LEU A 19 -11.38 14.74 1.40
N ARG A 20 -10.80 14.38 0.25
CA ARG A 20 -11.46 13.53 -0.74
C ARG A 20 -11.81 12.16 -0.16
N PHE A 21 -10.86 11.42 0.40
CA PHE A 21 -11.16 10.11 0.96
C PHE A 21 -11.94 10.20 2.29
N SER A 22 -11.74 11.27 3.06
CA SER A 22 -12.49 11.49 4.32
C SER A 22 -13.98 11.73 4.07
N ARG A 23 -14.35 12.40 2.98
CA ARG A 23 -15.78 12.59 2.60
C ARG A 23 -16.48 11.28 2.27
N ILE A 24 -15.74 10.29 1.79
CA ILE A 24 -16.26 8.95 1.43
C ILE A 24 -15.78 7.89 2.44
N TRP A 25 -15.63 8.27 3.73
CA TRP A 25 -15.06 7.40 4.75
C TRP A 25 -15.78 6.04 4.87
N VAL A 26 -17.09 6.02 4.66
CA VAL A 26 -17.90 4.79 4.67
C VAL A 26 -17.38 3.81 3.61
N GLN A 27 -17.18 4.29 2.37
CA GLN A 27 -16.66 3.47 1.26
C GLN A 27 -15.17 3.15 1.41
N THR A 28 -14.45 3.93 2.21
CA THR A 28 -13.01 3.76 2.41
C THR A 28 -12.70 2.78 3.53
N ILE A 29 -13.45 2.81 4.64
CA ILE A 29 -13.14 2.09 5.88
C ILE A 29 -14.00 0.84 6.04
N ILE A 30 -15.30 0.91 5.75
CA ILE A 30 -16.21 -0.21 6.01
C ILE A 30 -15.87 -1.47 5.20
N PRO A 31 -15.62 -1.42 3.88
CA PRO A 31 -15.31 -2.62 3.12
C PRO A 31 -14.04 -3.36 3.61
N PRO A 32 -12.89 -2.69 3.85
CA PRO A 32 -11.73 -3.36 4.46
C PRO A 32 -12.04 -3.98 5.83
N VAL A 33 -12.79 -3.29 6.69
CA VAL A 33 -13.16 -3.80 8.01
C VAL A 33 -13.99 -5.09 7.89
N ILE A 34 -15.03 -5.08 7.05
CA ILE A 34 -15.88 -6.27 6.84
C ILE A 34 -15.04 -7.41 6.27
N THR A 35 -14.30 -7.16 5.20
CA THR A 35 -13.50 -8.19 4.54
C THR A 35 -12.47 -8.80 5.48
N MET A 36 -11.74 -7.97 6.25
CA MET A 36 -10.74 -8.47 7.19
C MET A 36 -11.37 -9.18 8.39
N SER A 37 -12.52 -8.72 8.88
CA SER A 37 -13.26 -9.44 9.93
C SER A 37 -13.67 -10.83 9.46
N LEU A 38 -14.12 -10.99 8.22
CA LEU A 38 -14.43 -12.29 7.64
C LEU A 38 -13.17 -13.18 7.52
N TYR A 39 -12.05 -12.61 7.08
CA TYR A 39 -10.78 -13.34 7.08
C TYR A 39 -10.39 -13.79 8.49
N PHE A 40 -10.53 -12.94 9.51
CA PHE A 40 -10.21 -13.29 10.89
C PHE A 40 -11.09 -14.42 11.40
N VAL A 41 -12.38 -14.42 11.10
CA VAL A 41 -13.30 -15.51 11.48
C VAL A 41 -12.94 -16.82 10.75
N ILE A 42 -12.74 -16.76 9.43
CA ILE A 42 -12.48 -17.97 8.63
C ILE A 42 -11.10 -18.54 8.94
N PHE A 43 -10.07 -17.74 8.81
CA PHE A 43 -8.69 -18.22 8.99
C PHE A 43 -8.30 -18.38 10.46
N GLY A 44 -8.87 -17.57 11.36
CA GLY A 44 -8.60 -17.69 12.79
C GLY A 44 -9.27 -18.89 13.43
N ASN A 45 -10.58 -19.05 13.25
CA ASN A 45 -11.35 -20.08 13.95
C ASN A 45 -11.46 -21.39 13.19
N LEU A 46 -11.74 -21.34 11.86
CA LEU A 46 -11.98 -22.58 11.10
C LEU A 46 -10.66 -23.24 10.67
N ILE A 47 -9.78 -22.49 10.07
CA ILE A 47 -8.52 -23.02 9.51
C ILE A 47 -7.43 -23.07 10.58
N GLY A 48 -7.36 -22.07 11.45
CA GLY A 48 -6.34 -21.99 12.50
C GLY A 48 -6.36 -23.15 13.49
N SER A 49 -7.54 -23.72 13.78
CA SER A 49 -7.67 -24.91 14.61
C SER A 49 -7.07 -26.18 13.98
N GLN A 50 -6.90 -26.21 12.66
CA GLN A 50 -6.36 -27.36 11.92
C GLN A 50 -4.86 -27.24 11.64
N ILE A 51 -4.35 -26.00 11.47
CA ILE A 51 -2.93 -25.76 11.14
C ILE A 51 -2.04 -25.79 12.39
N GLY A 52 -2.58 -25.38 13.56
CA GLY A 52 -1.80 -25.29 14.80
C GLY A 52 -0.92 -24.03 14.85
N ASP A 53 0.25 -24.13 15.49
CA ASP A 53 1.17 -23.03 15.69
C ASP A 53 2.11 -22.84 14.49
N MET A 54 2.39 -21.57 14.13
CA MET A 54 3.28 -21.18 13.07
C MET A 54 4.33 -20.20 13.60
N GLY A 55 5.61 -20.56 13.48
CA GLY A 55 6.72 -19.73 13.99
C GLY A 55 6.68 -19.50 15.51
N GLY A 56 6.05 -20.42 16.28
CA GLY A 56 5.88 -20.30 17.74
C GLY A 56 4.71 -19.42 18.17
N PHE A 57 3.87 -18.97 17.25
CA PHE A 57 2.64 -18.22 17.49
C PHE A 57 1.44 -18.98 16.94
N ARG A 58 0.27 -18.75 17.52
CA ARG A 58 -0.98 -19.27 16.95
C ARG A 58 -1.13 -18.79 15.52
N TYR A 59 -1.64 -19.63 14.64
CA TYR A 59 -1.81 -19.29 13.21
C TYR A 59 -2.48 -17.94 13.01
N MET A 60 -3.51 -17.62 13.80
CA MET A 60 -4.21 -16.33 13.75
C MET A 60 -3.26 -15.15 14.01
N ASP A 61 -2.45 -15.24 15.07
CA ASP A 61 -1.52 -14.16 15.42
C ASP A 61 -0.46 -13.93 14.33
N TYR A 62 -0.07 -15.00 13.63
CA TYR A 62 0.90 -14.97 12.54
C TYR A 62 0.36 -14.29 11.28
N ILE A 63 -0.91 -14.54 10.88
CA ILE A 63 -1.47 -14.02 9.62
C ILE A 63 -2.00 -12.59 9.73
N VAL A 64 -2.42 -12.14 10.91
CA VAL A 64 -3.05 -10.83 11.10
C VAL A 64 -2.19 -9.67 10.58
N PRO A 65 -0.88 -9.58 10.86
CA PRO A 65 -0.04 -8.54 10.28
C PRO A 65 -0.03 -8.56 8.75
N GLY A 66 -0.02 -9.75 8.13
CA GLY A 66 -0.11 -9.90 6.67
C GLY A 66 -1.43 -9.36 6.10
N LEU A 67 -2.55 -9.67 6.76
CA LEU A 67 -3.89 -9.19 6.37
C LEU A 67 -4.02 -7.67 6.52
N ILE A 68 -3.44 -7.08 7.57
CA ILE A 68 -3.39 -5.62 7.72
C ILE A 68 -2.61 -5.01 6.56
N MET A 69 -1.43 -5.56 6.23
CA MET A 69 -0.62 -5.07 5.10
C MET A 69 -1.34 -5.20 3.75
N MET A 70 -2.06 -6.29 3.53
CA MET A 70 -2.92 -6.46 2.35
C MET A 70 -3.93 -5.32 2.19
N SER A 71 -4.57 -4.93 3.31
CA SER A 71 -5.50 -3.79 3.32
C SER A 71 -4.81 -2.45 3.03
N VAL A 72 -3.63 -2.22 3.61
CA VAL A 72 -2.82 -1.02 3.37
C VAL A 72 -2.43 -0.91 1.90
N ILE A 73 -1.89 -1.99 1.32
CA ILE A 73 -1.48 -2.07 -0.08
C ILE A 73 -2.64 -1.69 -1.01
N THR A 74 -3.76 -2.40 -0.88
CA THR A 74 -4.92 -2.22 -1.76
C THR A 74 -5.50 -0.81 -1.65
N ASN A 75 -5.62 -0.27 -0.43
CA ASN A 75 -6.24 1.03 -0.22
C ASN A 75 -5.33 2.20 -0.61
N SER A 76 -4.02 2.10 -0.38
CA SER A 76 -3.07 3.13 -0.80
C SER A 76 -3.01 3.23 -2.33
N TYR A 77 -2.95 2.09 -3.00
CA TYR A 77 -3.00 2.00 -4.47
C TYR A 77 -4.31 2.58 -5.01
N ALA A 78 -5.45 2.09 -4.52
CA ALA A 78 -6.78 2.50 -4.99
C ALA A 78 -7.03 4.00 -4.79
N ASN A 79 -6.48 4.59 -3.72
CA ASN A 79 -6.60 6.03 -3.47
C ASN A 79 -5.98 6.83 -4.60
N VAL A 80 -4.73 6.55 -4.94
CA VAL A 80 -4.00 7.37 -5.89
C VAL A 80 -4.42 7.08 -7.32
N VAL A 81 -4.64 5.81 -7.68
CA VAL A 81 -5.07 5.47 -9.04
C VAL A 81 -6.40 6.14 -9.38
N SER A 82 -7.38 6.11 -8.46
CA SER A 82 -8.68 6.74 -8.69
C SER A 82 -8.61 8.26 -8.70
N SER A 83 -7.81 8.86 -7.80
CA SER A 83 -7.67 10.32 -7.73
C SER A 83 -6.95 10.88 -8.94
N PHE A 84 -5.80 10.32 -9.28
CA PHE A 84 -4.99 10.82 -10.38
C PHE A 84 -5.69 10.59 -11.72
N TYR A 85 -6.29 9.41 -11.93
CA TYR A 85 -7.06 9.13 -13.13
C TYR A 85 -8.29 10.05 -13.25
N GLY A 86 -8.99 10.32 -12.15
CA GLY A 86 -10.08 11.30 -12.14
C GLY A 86 -9.62 12.71 -12.54
N CYS A 87 -8.47 13.16 -12.03
CA CYS A 87 -7.88 14.44 -12.45
C CYS A 87 -7.49 14.45 -13.94
N LYS A 88 -6.98 13.33 -14.46
CA LYS A 88 -6.65 13.15 -15.88
C LYS A 88 -7.92 13.15 -16.73
N PHE A 89 -8.94 12.43 -16.33
CA PHE A 89 -10.20 12.31 -17.05
C PHE A 89 -10.93 13.66 -17.19
N HIS A 90 -10.87 14.50 -16.16
CA HIS A 90 -11.44 15.86 -16.17
C HIS A 90 -10.48 16.95 -16.66
N HIS A 91 -9.33 16.58 -17.21
CA HIS A 91 -8.28 17.50 -17.70
C HIS A 91 -7.62 18.40 -16.65
N HIS A 92 -7.94 18.25 -15.35
CA HIS A 92 -7.34 19.05 -14.28
C HIS A 92 -5.83 18.83 -14.15
N ILE A 93 -5.30 17.67 -14.56
CA ILE A 93 -3.86 17.41 -14.52
C ILE A 93 -3.10 18.26 -15.54
N GLU A 94 -3.72 18.56 -16.68
CA GLU A 94 -3.13 19.43 -17.71
C GLU A 94 -2.97 20.86 -17.18
N GLU A 95 -3.97 21.37 -16.45
CA GLU A 95 -3.90 22.67 -15.78
C GLU A 95 -2.76 22.72 -14.75
N MET A 96 -2.58 21.64 -13.98
CA MET A 96 -1.46 21.53 -13.02
C MET A 96 -0.10 21.53 -13.73
N LEU A 97 0.02 20.88 -14.88
CA LEU A 97 1.27 20.80 -15.66
C LEU A 97 1.62 22.09 -16.41
N VAL A 98 0.63 22.90 -16.77
CA VAL A 98 0.83 24.22 -17.37
C VAL A 98 1.18 25.27 -16.30
N SER A 99 0.74 25.06 -15.06
CA SER A 99 1.11 25.93 -13.94
C SER A 99 2.61 25.85 -13.64
N PRO A 100 3.23 26.87 -13.02
CA PRO A 100 4.65 26.84 -12.64
C PRO A 100 4.97 25.87 -11.51
N LEU A 101 4.10 24.88 -11.26
CA LEU A 101 4.23 23.89 -10.19
C LEU A 101 5.24 22.80 -10.57
N PRO A 102 6.29 22.56 -9.78
CA PRO A 102 7.23 21.48 -10.05
C PRO A 102 6.57 20.10 -9.98
N ASN A 103 6.89 19.22 -10.95
CA ASN A 103 6.30 17.87 -11.03
C ASN A 103 6.47 17.03 -9.76
N TYR A 104 7.58 17.21 -9.02
CA TYR A 104 7.81 16.48 -7.77
C TYR A 104 6.79 16.83 -6.70
N LEU A 105 6.27 18.06 -6.65
CA LEU A 105 5.22 18.45 -5.71
C LEU A 105 3.88 17.82 -6.05
N ILE A 106 3.57 17.67 -7.34
CA ILE A 106 2.39 16.96 -7.80
C ILE A 106 2.45 15.49 -7.32
N VAL A 107 3.55 14.79 -7.64
CA VAL A 107 3.74 13.39 -7.24
C VAL A 107 3.66 13.24 -5.72
N LEU A 108 4.42 14.04 -4.96
CA LEU A 108 4.40 13.98 -3.50
C LEU A 108 3.03 14.29 -2.90
N GLY A 109 2.28 15.24 -3.48
CA GLY A 109 0.94 15.57 -3.02
C GLY A 109 -0.05 14.41 -3.14
N PHE A 110 -0.08 13.72 -4.30
CA PHE A 110 -0.92 12.54 -4.48
C PHE A 110 -0.49 11.37 -3.61
N ILE A 111 0.83 11.10 -3.51
CA ILE A 111 1.37 10.03 -2.64
C ILE A 111 0.99 10.28 -1.18
N SER A 112 1.07 11.53 -0.70
CA SER A 112 0.70 11.88 0.67
C SER A 112 -0.76 11.53 0.99
N GLY A 113 -1.67 11.70 0.03
CA GLY A 113 -3.06 11.24 0.14
C GLY A 113 -3.18 9.73 0.26
N GLY A 114 -2.40 8.98 -0.53
CA GLY A 114 -2.35 7.52 -0.45
C GLY A 114 -1.76 7.01 0.86
N ILE A 115 -0.69 7.67 1.36
CA ILE A 115 -0.10 7.36 2.68
C ILE A 115 -1.11 7.62 3.80
N ALA A 116 -1.79 8.77 3.78
CA ALA A 116 -2.79 9.10 4.78
C ALA A 116 -3.95 8.09 4.81
N ARG A 117 -4.44 7.66 3.64
CA ARG A 117 -5.47 6.62 3.57
C ARG A 117 -4.94 5.25 4.01
N GLY A 118 -3.72 4.88 3.61
CA GLY A 118 -3.08 3.63 4.04
C GLY A 118 -2.92 3.56 5.56
N LEU A 119 -2.48 4.65 6.20
CA LEU A 119 -2.37 4.77 7.65
C LEU A 119 -3.75 4.67 8.32
N ALA A 120 -4.76 5.38 7.81
CA ALA A 120 -6.10 5.35 8.37
C ALA A 120 -6.72 3.94 8.32
N VAL A 121 -6.65 3.28 7.16
CA VAL A 121 -7.16 1.91 6.99
C VAL A 121 -6.34 0.91 7.80
N GLY A 122 -5.01 0.99 7.76
CA GLY A 122 -4.12 0.14 8.55
C GLY A 122 -4.38 0.24 10.04
N ALA A 123 -4.53 1.46 10.58
CA ALA A 123 -4.88 1.68 11.98
C ALA A 123 -6.26 1.10 12.32
N THR A 124 -7.26 1.34 11.48
CA THR A 124 -8.63 0.84 11.72
C THR A 124 -8.67 -0.70 11.71
N VAL A 125 -8.04 -1.34 10.71
CA VAL A 125 -8.00 -2.81 10.64
C VAL A 125 -7.19 -3.39 11.81
N THR A 126 -6.12 -2.72 12.25
CA THR A 126 -5.36 -3.12 13.45
C THR A 126 -6.25 -3.08 14.71
N VAL A 127 -7.01 -2.00 14.91
CA VAL A 127 -7.95 -1.90 16.03
C VAL A 127 -9.01 -3.01 15.98
N VAL A 128 -9.57 -3.27 14.80
CA VAL A 128 -10.53 -4.36 14.62
C VAL A 128 -9.91 -5.73 14.89
N SER A 129 -8.67 -5.96 14.47
CA SER A 129 -7.97 -7.23 14.71
C SER A 129 -7.77 -7.53 16.20
N MET A 130 -7.67 -6.49 17.05
CA MET A 130 -7.56 -6.66 18.51
C MET A 130 -8.82 -7.26 19.15
N LEU A 131 -9.95 -7.28 18.45
CA LEU A 131 -11.17 -7.98 18.89
C LEU A 131 -11.06 -9.50 18.70
N PHE A 132 -10.17 -9.95 17.82
CA PHE A 132 -10.01 -11.35 17.44
C PHE A 132 -8.73 -11.99 18.02
N THR A 133 -7.69 -11.18 18.24
CA THR A 133 -6.40 -11.67 18.73
C THR A 133 -5.67 -10.62 19.58
N ARG A 134 -4.74 -11.10 20.42
CA ARG A 134 -3.85 -10.24 21.21
C ARG A 134 -2.52 -10.10 20.48
N LEU A 135 -2.42 -9.06 19.66
CA LEU A 135 -1.17 -8.76 18.96
C LEU A 135 -0.15 -8.14 19.92
N PRO A 136 1.00 -8.76 20.15
CA PRO A 136 2.10 -8.10 20.84
C PRO A 136 2.62 -6.94 19.97
N LEU A 137 3.08 -5.87 20.61
CA LEU A 137 3.70 -4.74 19.93
C LEU A 137 5.20 -4.76 20.22
N HIS A 138 6.00 -5.34 19.31
CA HIS A 138 7.45 -5.44 19.47
C HIS A 138 8.16 -4.11 19.15
N SER A 139 7.80 -3.47 18.04
CA SER A 139 8.45 -2.22 17.60
C SER A 139 7.52 -1.32 16.83
N ILE A 140 6.98 -0.28 17.47
CA ILE A 140 6.10 0.73 16.86
C ILE A 140 6.81 1.48 15.70
N PRO A 141 8.09 1.91 15.83
CA PRO A 141 8.78 2.57 14.72
C PRO A 141 8.85 1.72 13.46
N VAL A 142 9.07 0.40 13.57
CA VAL A 142 9.09 -0.53 12.44
C VAL A 142 7.69 -0.63 11.83
N ILE A 143 6.64 -0.75 12.63
CA ILE A 143 5.25 -0.80 12.17
C ILE A 143 4.92 0.45 11.33
N VAL A 144 5.13 1.64 11.90
CA VAL A 144 4.77 2.91 11.25
C VAL A 144 5.60 3.14 9.98
N SER A 145 6.93 2.96 10.05
CA SER A 145 7.81 3.15 8.88
C SER A 145 7.47 2.20 7.74
N THR A 146 7.15 0.94 8.05
CA THR A 146 6.76 -0.04 7.04
C THR A 146 5.43 0.34 6.37
N VAL A 147 4.42 0.77 7.14
CA VAL A 147 3.14 1.24 6.57
C VAL A 147 3.35 2.46 5.67
N VAL A 148 4.16 3.43 6.10
CA VAL A 148 4.45 4.63 5.30
C VAL A 148 5.15 4.27 3.99
N LEU A 149 6.21 3.45 4.05
CA LEU A 149 6.96 3.04 2.85
C LEU A 149 6.11 2.20 1.90
N THR A 150 5.34 1.25 2.42
CA THR A 150 4.41 0.43 1.63
C THR A 150 3.36 1.29 0.96
N SER A 151 2.74 2.20 1.71
CA SER A 151 1.74 3.12 1.18
C SER A 151 2.33 4.04 0.10
N ALA A 152 3.57 4.52 0.29
CA ALA A 152 4.26 5.32 -0.71
C ALA A 152 4.51 4.53 -2.00
N LEU A 153 5.01 3.29 -1.87
CA LEU A 153 5.29 2.42 -3.02
C LEU A 153 4.04 2.14 -3.84
N PHE A 154 2.96 1.71 -3.19
CA PHE A 154 1.72 1.37 -3.90
C PHE A 154 0.94 2.60 -4.38
N SER A 155 1.11 3.74 -3.73
CA SER A 155 0.64 5.03 -4.24
C SER A 155 1.35 5.42 -5.54
N LEU A 156 2.67 5.23 -5.62
CA LEU A 156 3.44 5.42 -6.84
C LEU A 156 3.02 4.46 -7.94
N ALA A 157 2.85 3.18 -7.63
CA ALA A 157 2.36 2.19 -8.59
C ALA A 157 0.96 2.56 -9.11
N GLY A 158 0.07 3.03 -8.23
CA GLY A 158 -1.25 3.54 -8.60
C GLY A 158 -1.21 4.77 -9.50
N LEU A 159 -0.30 5.72 -9.21
CA LEU A 159 -0.09 6.90 -10.05
C LEU A 159 0.40 6.50 -11.45
N ILE A 160 1.39 5.63 -11.53
CA ILE A 160 1.92 5.13 -12.81
C ILE A 160 0.83 4.43 -13.61
N ASN A 161 0.04 3.55 -12.99
CA ASN A 161 -1.10 2.92 -13.67
C ASN A 161 -2.11 3.95 -14.19
N ALA A 162 -2.44 4.97 -13.41
CA ALA A 162 -3.36 6.03 -13.82
C ALA A 162 -2.85 6.85 -15.02
N VAL A 163 -1.52 7.03 -15.13
CA VAL A 163 -0.91 7.67 -16.31
C VAL A 163 -1.18 6.87 -17.59
N PHE A 164 -1.03 5.53 -17.53
CA PHE A 164 -1.22 4.65 -18.69
C PHE A 164 -2.70 4.34 -18.97
N ALA A 165 -3.56 4.38 -17.97
CA ALA A 165 -4.98 4.06 -18.11
C ALA A 165 -5.69 5.00 -19.09
N LYS A 166 -6.55 4.42 -19.94
CA LYS A 166 -7.38 5.13 -20.92
C LYS A 166 -8.85 5.13 -20.54
N SER A 167 -9.27 4.18 -19.69
CA SER A 167 -10.62 4.02 -19.18
C SER A 167 -10.64 3.75 -17.68
N PHE A 168 -11.83 3.85 -17.04
CA PHE A 168 -12.00 3.45 -15.65
C PHE A 168 -11.82 1.93 -15.45
N ASP A 169 -12.04 1.13 -16.49
CA ASP A 169 -11.82 -0.31 -16.42
C ASP A 169 -10.31 -0.63 -16.37
N ASP A 170 -9.49 0.10 -17.12
CA ASP A 170 -8.04 -0.09 -17.16
C ASP A 170 -7.38 0.05 -15.78
N ILE A 171 -7.91 0.93 -14.91
CA ILE A 171 -7.38 1.09 -13.56
C ILE A 171 -7.61 -0.12 -12.66
N SER A 172 -8.54 -0.99 -13.02
CA SER A 172 -8.89 -2.21 -12.28
C SER A 172 -8.04 -3.43 -12.71
N ILE A 173 -7.38 -3.36 -13.87
CA ILE A 173 -6.57 -4.47 -14.41
C ILE A 173 -5.39 -4.79 -13.48
N VAL A 174 -4.61 -3.77 -13.11
CA VAL A 174 -3.42 -3.98 -12.28
C VAL A 174 -3.75 -4.52 -10.89
N PRO A 175 -4.74 -4.01 -10.15
CA PRO A 175 -5.14 -4.62 -8.88
C PRO A 175 -5.54 -6.08 -9.01
N THR A 176 -6.33 -6.41 -10.02
CA THR A 176 -6.88 -7.77 -10.19
C THR A 176 -5.84 -8.77 -10.64
N PHE A 177 -5.05 -8.44 -11.67
CA PHE A 177 -4.15 -9.40 -12.32
C PHE A 177 -2.70 -9.35 -11.81
N VAL A 178 -2.30 -8.25 -11.16
CA VAL A 178 -0.92 -8.08 -10.66
C VAL A 178 -0.89 -8.05 -9.14
N LEU A 179 -1.62 -7.11 -8.51
CA LEU A 179 -1.53 -6.94 -7.05
C LEU A 179 -2.07 -8.15 -6.30
N THR A 180 -3.21 -8.71 -6.72
CA THR A 180 -3.81 -9.86 -6.05
C THR A 180 -2.87 -11.07 -6.04
N PRO A 181 -2.33 -11.56 -7.18
CA PRO A 181 -1.36 -12.65 -7.16
C PRO A 181 -0.09 -12.34 -6.36
N LEU A 182 0.48 -11.14 -6.50
CA LEU A 182 1.66 -10.75 -5.75
C LEU A 182 1.39 -10.71 -4.24
N THR A 183 0.20 -10.29 -3.81
CA THR A 183 -0.17 -10.26 -2.40
C THR A 183 -0.27 -11.69 -1.84
N TYR A 184 -0.87 -12.62 -2.57
CA TYR A 184 -0.92 -14.02 -2.16
C TYR A 184 0.48 -14.64 -2.08
N LEU A 185 1.37 -14.35 -3.03
CA LEU A 185 2.77 -14.80 -3.03
C LEU A 185 3.66 -13.99 -2.04
N GLY A 186 3.13 -12.97 -1.41
CA GLY A 186 3.82 -12.13 -0.43
C GLY A 186 3.96 -12.72 0.99
N GLY A 187 3.59 -13.99 1.22
CA GLY A 187 3.71 -14.62 2.53
C GLY A 187 2.70 -14.09 3.57
N VAL A 188 1.51 -13.66 3.11
CA VAL A 188 0.44 -13.17 3.98
C VAL A 188 -0.09 -14.29 4.86
N PHE A 189 -0.36 -15.47 4.27
CA PHE A 189 -1.05 -16.60 4.89
C PHE A 189 -0.14 -17.75 5.33
N TYR A 190 1.15 -17.72 4.97
CA TYR A 190 2.10 -18.83 5.18
C TYR A 190 3.51 -18.28 5.36
N THR A 191 4.42 -19.13 5.83
CA THR A 191 5.85 -18.85 5.82
C THR A 191 6.43 -19.21 4.44
N ILE A 192 7.41 -18.44 3.96
CA ILE A 192 8.00 -18.70 2.65
C ILE A 192 8.58 -20.12 2.51
N GLN A 193 9.03 -20.68 3.62
CA GLN A 193 9.61 -22.03 3.70
C GLN A 193 8.60 -23.15 3.40
N MET A 194 7.29 -22.86 3.46
CA MET A 194 6.23 -23.85 3.12
C MET A 194 6.02 -23.99 1.60
N LEU A 195 6.57 -23.07 0.80
CA LEU A 195 6.46 -23.12 -0.66
C LEU A 195 7.49 -24.09 -1.26
N PRO A 196 7.18 -24.72 -2.42
CA PRO A 196 8.18 -25.38 -3.25
C PRO A 196 9.29 -24.41 -3.68
N ASP A 197 10.52 -24.92 -3.89
CA ASP A 197 11.71 -24.10 -4.15
C ASP A 197 11.54 -23.08 -5.29
N PHE A 198 10.88 -23.46 -6.37
CA PHE A 198 10.57 -22.57 -7.48
C PHE A 198 9.76 -21.34 -7.02
N TRP A 199 8.70 -21.55 -6.24
CA TRP A 199 7.84 -20.47 -5.76
C TRP A 199 8.51 -19.64 -4.66
N GLN A 200 9.43 -20.21 -3.89
CA GLN A 200 10.27 -19.45 -2.96
C GLN A 200 11.10 -18.41 -3.72
N GLN A 201 11.79 -18.83 -4.81
CA GLN A 201 12.58 -17.92 -5.63
C GLN A 201 11.73 -16.81 -6.26
N VAL A 202 10.56 -17.15 -6.80
CA VAL A 202 9.61 -16.16 -7.34
C VAL A 202 9.17 -15.15 -6.26
N SER A 203 8.89 -15.65 -5.06
CA SER A 203 8.48 -14.79 -3.94
C SER A 203 9.59 -13.83 -3.50
N HIS A 204 10.86 -14.22 -3.60
CA HIS A 204 11.98 -13.32 -3.28
C HIS A 204 12.11 -12.11 -4.23
N ILE A 205 11.55 -12.17 -5.45
CA ILE A 205 11.50 -11.02 -6.37
C ILE A 205 10.35 -10.06 -5.98
N ASN A 206 9.37 -10.56 -5.21
CA ASN A 206 8.17 -9.82 -4.85
C ASN A 206 8.43 -8.83 -3.70
N PRO A 207 8.28 -7.50 -3.89
CA PRO A 207 8.50 -6.54 -2.82
C PRO A 207 7.51 -6.69 -1.66
N ILE A 208 6.31 -7.25 -1.89
CA ILE A 208 5.29 -7.44 -0.86
C ILE A 208 5.79 -8.40 0.24
N LEU A 209 6.59 -9.42 -0.13
CA LEU A 209 7.18 -10.34 0.83
C LEU A 209 7.99 -9.60 1.90
N TYR A 210 8.82 -8.67 1.50
CA TYR A 210 9.67 -7.88 2.41
C TYR A 210 8.83 -6.96 3.30
N MET A 211 7.76 -6.38 2.76
CA MET A 211 6.84 -5.51 3.51
C MET A 211 6.08 -6.30 4.58
N VAL A 212 5.51 -7.45 4.20
CA VAL A 212 4.76 -8.31 5.12
C VAL A 212 5.67 -8.83 6.23
N ASN A 213 6.88 -9.29 5.91
CA ASN A 213 7.83 -9.78 6.90
C ASN A 213 8.31 -8.67 7.85
N THR A 214 8.64 -7.48 7.34
CA THR A 214 9.05 -6.35 8.17
C THR A 214 7.92 -5.90 9.09
N PHE A 215 6.70 -5.87 8.59
CA PHE A 215 5.53 -5.49 9.38
C PHE A 215 5.21 -6.54 10.45
N ARG A 216 5.32 -7.84 10.10
CA ARG A 216 5.18 -8.94 11.04
C ARG A 216 6.22 -8.87 12.15
N TYR A 217 7.47 -8.57 11.82
CA TYR A 217 8.52 -8.32 12.81
C TYR A 217 8.14 -7.19 13.76
N GLY A 218 7.56 -6.11 13.26
CA GLY A 218 7.09 -4.99 14.09
C GLY A 218 6.09 -5.41 15.19
N PHE A 219 5.25 -6.40 14.92
CA PHE A 219 4.30 -6.94 15.89
C PHE A 219 4.87 -8.11 16.69
N LEU A 220 5.37 -9.15 16.03
CA LEU A 220 5.70 -10.44 16.65
C LEU A 220 7.18 -10.58 17.03
N GLY A 221 8.04 -9.70 16.55
CA GLY A 221 9.49 -9.81 16.74
C GLY A 221 10.17 -10.92 15.91
N ILE A 222 9.41 -11.61 15.03
CA ILE A 222 9.93 -12.66 14.14
C ILE A 222 9.87 -12.23 12.69
N SER A 223 10.83 -12.67 11.89
CA SER A 223 10.86 -12.46 10.45
C SER A 223 11.62 -13.59 9.78
N ASP A 224 11.12 -14.03 8.61
CA ASP A 224 11.78 -15.03 7.77
C ASP A 224 12.98 -14.42 7.00
N ILE A 225 13.07 -13.07 6.93
CA ILE A 225 14.05 -12.34 6.13
C ILE A 225 14.72 -11.26 6.99
N ASN A 226 15.97 -10.94 6.68
CA ASN A 226 16.69 -9.86 7.34
C ASN A 226 15.99 -8.51 7.15
N ILE A 227 15.68 -7.85 8.27
CA ILE A 227 14.92 -6.58 8.28
C ILE A 227 15.66 -5.44 7.57
N SER A 228 16.98 -5.35 7.75
CA SER A 228 17.78 -4.31 7.08
C SER A 228 17.74 -4.49 5.55
N LEU A 229 17.86 -5.73 5.06
CA LEU A 229 17.71 -6.04 3.64
C LEU A 229 16.32 -5.68 3.13
N SER A 230 15.29 -5.98 3.90
CA SER A 230 13.91 -5.64 3.54
C SER A 230 13.72 -4.13 3.36
N TYR A 231 14.24 -3.30 4.27
CA TYR A 231 14.18 -1.85 4.11
C TYR A 231 14.94 -1.35 2.87
N VAL A 232 16.14 -1.89 2.59
CA VAL A 232 16.92 -1.52 1.39
C VAL A 232 16.12 -1.82 0.13
N ILE A 233 15.50 -2.99 0.04
CA ILE A 233 14.67 -3.38 -1.11
C ILE A 233 13.46 -2.49 -1.25
N ILE A 234 12.69 -2.27 -0.17
CA ILE A 234 11.48 -1.43 -0.19
C ILE A 234 11.84 0.01 -0.62
N ILE A 235 12.88 0.60 -0.03
CA ILE A 235 13.33 1.95 -0.37
C ILE A 235 13.82 2.01 -1.82
N GLY A 236 14.56 1.00 -2.27
CA GLY A 236 15.02 0.89 -3.66
C GLY A 236 13.85 0.92 -4.65
N PHE A 237 12.80 0.14 -4.40
CA PHE A 237 11.58 0.15 -5.23
C PHE A 237 10.84 1.49 -5.15
N VAL A 238 10.74 2.12 -3.98
CA VAL A 238 10.12 3.46 -3.85
C VAL A 238 10.87 4.49 -4.69
N LEU A 239 12.21 4.52 -4.59
CA LEU A 239 13.03 5.47 -5.35
C LEU A 239 12.95 5.22 -6.85
N MET A 240 12.97 3.96 -7.28
CA MET A 240 12.82 3.58 -8.68
C MET A 240 11.47 4.04 -9.26
N LEU A 241 10.36 3.73 -8.57
CA LEU A 241 9.02 4.12 -9.01
C LEU A 241 8.83 5.63 -8.95
N TYR A 242 9.40 6.31 -7.95
CA TYR A 242 9.36 7.77 -7.84
C TYR A 242 10.09 8.44 -9.02
N GLY A 243 11.30 7.98 -9.33
CA GLY A 243 12.05 8.47 -10.49
C GLY A 243 11.29 8.24 -11.80
N TYR A 244 10.68 7.06 -11.95
CA TYR A 244 9.88 6.74 -13.14
C TYR A 244 8.60 7.59 -13.23
N ALA A 245 7.90 7.82 -12.14
CA ALA A 245 6.74 8.70 -12.10
C ALA A 245 7.09 10.16 -12.49
N LEU A 246 8.21 10.67 -11.98
CA LEU A 246 8.72 12.00 -12.37
C LEU A 246 9.08 12.06 -13.85
N TYR A 247 9.71 11.02 -14.38
CA TYR A 247 10.03 10.93 -15.80
C TYR A 247 8.77 10.97 -16.67
N LEU A 248 7.74 10.19 -16.33
CA LEU A 248 6.46 10.17 -17.06
C LEU A 248 5.77 11.55 -17.09
N LEU A 249 5.72 12.23 -15.93
CA LEU A 249 5.14 13.57 -15.85
C LEU A 249 5.96 14.61 -16.64
N ARG A 250 7.30 14.48 -16.66
CA ARG A 250 8.18 15.39 -17.41
C ARG A 250 7.97 15.29 -18.91
N ILE A 251 7.86 14.08 -19.46
CA ILE A 251 7.62 13.88 -20.90
C ILE A 251 6.16 14.07 -21.30
N GLY A 252 5.24 14.12 -20.32
CA GLY A 252 3.80 14.26 -20.57
C GLY A 252 3.17 13.03 -21.21
N HIS A 253 3.80 11.85 -21.08
CA HIS A 253 3.32 10.61 -21.68
C HIS A 253 1.94 10.22 -21.13
N GLY A 254 1.01 9.95 -22.04
CA GLY A 254 -0.35 9.56 -21.68
C GLY A 254 -1.23 10.63 -21.01
N ILE A 255 -0.71 11.87 -20.86
CA ILE A 255 -1.41 12.99 -20.23
C ILE A 255 -1.68 14.10 -21.27
N ARG A 256 -0.73 14.35 -22.17
CA ARG A 256 -0.90 15.30 -23.28
C ARG A 256 -1.55 14.58 -24.45
N ARG A 257 -2.70 15.04 -24.88
CA ARG A 257 -3.33 14.68 -26.15
C ARG A 257 -3.03 15.73 -27.20
#